data_f1a81756d00ece4bd78db868c9b25012
#
_entry.id   f1a81756d00ece4bd78db868c9b25012
#
_cell.length_a   1.000
_cell.length_b   1.000
_cell.length_c   1.000
_cell.angle_alpha   90.00
_cell.angle_beta   90.00
_cell.angle_gamma   90.00
#
_symmetry.space_group_name_H-M   'P 1'
#
loop_
_entity.id
_entity.type
_entity.pdbx_description
1 polymer ?
#
loop_
_entity_poly.entity_id
_entity_poly.type
_entity_poly.pdbx_seq_one_letter_code
_entity_poly.pdbx_strand_id
1 'polypeptide(L)'
;MATEDTIVQKLKDALSPQHIEVEDVSHHHAGHAGWLHGGGTHFTVTIKAASFAGKSRVQQHRLVNSILADELAGDIHALELHLSS
;
A
#
# COMPACT_ATOMS: atom_id res chain seq x y z
N MET A 1 14.98 -1.67 7.58
CA MET A 1 13.65 -2.26 7.74
C MET A 1 12.92 -2.19 6.41
N ALA A 2 12.23 -3.26 6.01
CA ALA A 2 11.55 -3.26 4.72
C ALA A 2 10.30 -2.39 4.75
N THR A 3 10.12 -1.57 3.73
CA THR A 3 8.93 -0.71 3.61
C THR A 3 7.65 -1.55 3.58
N GLU A 4 7.72 -2.72 2.95
CA GLU A 4 6.59 -3.65 2.90
C GLU A 4 6.10 -4.02 4.29
N ASP A 5 7.01 -4.35 5.21
CA ASP A 5 6.63 -4.70 6.58
C ASP A 5 6.00 -3.52 7.30
N THR A 6 6.49 -2.33 7.07
CA THR A 6 5.94 -1.11 7.65
C THR A 6 4.52 -0.88 7.15
N ILE A 7 4.28 -1.05 5.86
CA ILE A 7 2.96 -0.91 5.27
C ILE A 7 1.98 -1.89 5.91
N VAL A 8 2.37 -3.17 5.98
CA VAL A 8 1.53 -4.21 6.57
C VAL A 8 1.19 -3.87 8.01
N GLN A 9 2.19 -3.50 8.81
CA GLN A 9 2.00 -3.23 10.22
C GLN A 9 1.05 -2.05 10.45
N LYS A 10 1.26 -0.95 9.72
CA LYS A 10 0.41 0.23 9.86
C LYS A 10 -1.04 -0.05 9.49
N LEU A 11 -1.25 -0.78 8.40
CA LEU A 11 -2.59 -1.11 7.95
C LEU A 11 -3.28 -2.09 8.89
N LYS A 12 -2.57 -3.07 9.41
CA LYS A 12 -3.11 -3.98 10.40
C LYS A 12 -3.54 -3.25 11.67
N ASP A 13 -2.71 -2.36 12.15
CA ASP A 13 -2.98 -1.63 13.37
C ASP A 13 -4.17 -0.68 13.21
N ALA A 14 -4.30 -0.06 12.05
CA ALA A 14 -5.32 0.96 11.81
C ALA A 14 -6.68 0.36 11.42
N LEU A 15 -6.69 -0.74 10.66
CA LEU A 15 -7.89 -1.26 10.03
C LEU A 15 -8.35 -2.60 10.58
N SER A 16 -7.49 -3.34 11.25
CA SER A 16 -7.75 -4.70 11.71
C SER A 16 -8.38 -5.54 10.58
N PRO A 17 -7.73 -5.63 9.43
CA PRO A 17 -8.33 -6.23 8.25
C PRO A 17 -8.53 -7.73 8.39
N GLN A 18 -9.57 -8.25 7.73
CA GLN A 18 -9.78 -9.69 7.62
C GLN A 18 -8.73 -10.34 6.74
N HIS A 19 -8.25 -9.59 5.75
CA HIS A 19 -7.23 -10.07 4.82
C HIS A 19 -6.39 -8.88 4.37
N ILE A 20 -5.08 -9.08 4.30
CA ILE A 20 -4.18 -8.07 3.76
C ILE A 20 -3.05 -8.76 3.01
N GLU A 21 -2.76 -8.26 1.82
CA GLU A 21 -1.61 -8.67 1.03
C GLU A 21 -0.91 -7.42 0.52
N VAL A 22 0.40 -7.40 0.67
CA VAL A 22 1.24 -6.32 0.14
C VAL A 22 2.31 -6.98 -0.71
N GLU A 23 2.38 -6.57 -1.98
CA GLU A 23 3.35 -7.10 -2.91
C GLU A 23 4.25 -5.98 -3.39
N ASP A 24 5.55 -6.18 -3.29
CA ASP A 24 6.54 -5.28 -3.86
C ASP A 24 6.69 -5.61 -5.34
N VAL A 25 6.21 -4.71 -6.19
CA VAL A 25 6.25 -4.90 -7.64
C VAL A 25 7.32 -4.03 -8.30
N SER A 26 8.20 -3.45 -7.51
CA SER A 26 9.27 -2.60 -8.03
C SER A 26 10.13 -3.31 -9.07
N HIS A 27 10.34 -4.61 -8.91
CA HIS A 27 11.13 -5.42 -9.83
C HIS A 27 10.52 -5.51 -11.23
N HIS A 28 9.21 -5.27 -11.37
CA HIS A 28 8.55 -5.26 -12.66
C HIS A 28 9.00 -4.09 -13.53
N HIS A 29 9.66 -3.12 -12.94
CA HIS A 29 10.18 -1.95 -13.65
C HIS A 29 11.66 -2.04 -13.92
N ALA A 30 12.29 -3.17 -13.60
CA ALA A 30 13.71 -3.37 -13.84
C ALA A 30 14.02 -3.23 -15.32
N GLY A 31 15.05 -2.49 -15.64
CA GLY A 31 15.41 -2.23 -17.04
C GLY A 31 14.81 -0.95 -17.60
N HIS A 32 13.87 -0.33 -16.92
CA HIS A 32 13.34 0.96 -17.34
C HIS A 32 14.29 2.08 -16.95
N ALA A 33 14.35 3.11 -17.76
CA ALA A 33 15.11 4.28 -17.41
C ALA A 33 14.57 4.88 -16.12
N GLY A 34 15.45 5.18 -15.19
CA GLY A 34 15.05 5.69 -13.90
C GLY A 34 14.86 4.64 -12.81
N TRP A 35 14.88 3.36 -13.17
CA TRP A 35 14.86 2.29 -12.16
C TRP A 35 16.24 2.23 -11.52
N LEU A 36 16.31 2.57 -10.25
CA LEU A 36 17.59 2.73 -9.57
C LEU A 36 17.83 1.71 -8.46
N HIS A 37 16.79 1.10 -7.94
CA HIS A 37 16.91 0.25 -6.76
C HIS A 37 16.14 -1.04 -6.95
N GLY A 38 16.52 -2.04 -6.21
CA GLY A 38 15.96 -3.37 -6.35
C GLY A 38 14.54 -3.55 -5.86
N GLY A 39 13.96 -2.57 -5.20
CA GLY A 39 12.61 -2.70 -4.69
C GLY A 39 12.28 -1.63 -3.69
N GLY A 40 11.11 -1.71 -3.08
CA GLY A 40 10.69 -0.80 -2.03
C GLY A 40 10.03 0.49 -2.52
N THR A 41 9.76 0.64 -3.84
CA THR A 41 9.21 1.88 -4.37
C THR A 41 7.83 1.74 -4.98
N HIS A 42 7.45 0.54 -5.44
CA HIS A 42 6.17 0.29 -6.07
C HIS A 42 5.51 -0.89 -5.40
N PHE A 43 4.27 -0.71 -4.93
CA PHE A 43 3.57 -1.75 -4.19
C PHE A 43 2.15 -1.92 -4.68
N THR A 44 1.67 -3.17 -4.64
CA THR A 44 0.25 -3.49 -4.79
C THR A 44 -0.25 -3.96 -3.44
N VAL A 45 -1.32 -3.34 -2.96
CA VAL A 45 -1.90 -3.64 -1.66
C VAL A 45 -3.35 -4.10 -1.84
N THR A 46 -3.66 -5.28 -1.34
CA THR A 46 -5.02 -5.83 -1.35
C THR A 46 -5.50 -5.95 0.10
N ILE A 47 -6.61 -5.30 0.41
CA ILE A 47 -7.13 -5.30 1.78
C ILE A 47 -8.62 -5.59 1.77
N LYS A 48 -9.03 -6.47 2.69
CA LYS A 48 -10.44 -6.70 2.98
C LYS A 48 -10.66 -6.34 4.44
N ALA A 49 -11.45 -5.30 4.69
CA ALA A 49 -11.68 -4.80 6.05
C ALA A 49 -13.08 -4.25 6.21
N ALA A 50 -13.70 -4.56 7.34
CA ALA A 50 -15.03 -4.04 7.66
C ALA A 50 -15.05 -2.52 7.73
N SER A 51 -13.91 -1.90 8.01
CA SER A 51 -13.77 -0.43 8.04
C SER A 51 -14.12 0.23 6.72
N PHE A 52 -14.07 -0.51 5.62
CA PHE A 52 -14.39 0.02 4.30
C PHE A 52 -15.89 -0.05 3.96
N ALA A 53 -16.68 -0.75 4.77
CA ALA A 53 -18.10 -0.89 4.52
C ALA A 53 -18.78 0.49 4.58
N GLY A 54 -19.63 0.76 3.59
CA GLY A 54 -20.35 2.03 3.54
C GLY A 54 -19.54 3.22 3.03
N LYS A 55 -18.27 3.00 2.68
CA LYS A 55 -17.42 4.06 2.15
C LYS A 55 -17.32 3.96 0.64
N SER A 56 -17.29 5.13 -0.03
CA SER A 56 -17.04 5.17 -1.46
C SER A 56 -15.60 4.74 -1.74
N ARG A 57 -15.32 4.42 -3.01
CA ARG A 57 -13.96 4.05 -3.41
C ARG A 57 -12.96 5.15 -3.08
N VAL A 58 -13.33 6.39 -3.32
CA VAL A 58 -12.48 7.55 -3.01
C VAL A 58 -12.22 7.64 -1.51
N GLN A 59 -13.24 7.44 -0.69
CA GLN A 59 -13.08 7.49 0.78
C GLN A 59 -12.16 6.38 1.27
N GLN A 60 -12.30 5.18 0.72
CA GLN A 60 -11.44 4.04 1.07
C GLN A 60 -9.98 4.35 0.73
N HIS A 61 -9.73 4.86 -0.47
CA HIS A 61 -8.37 5.21 -0.89
C HIS A 61 -7.78 6.33 -0.03
N ARG A 62 -8.57 7.33 0.30
CA ARG A 62 -8.11 8.42 1.16
C ARG A 62 -7.74 7.93 2.55
N LEU A 63 -8.50 6.99 3.08
CA LEU A 63 -8.20 6.41 4.38
C LEU A 63 -6.84 5.72 4.38
N VAL A 64 -6.59 4.88 3.39
CA VAL A 64 -5.30 4.18 3.27
C VAL A 64 -4.17 5.17 3.04
N ASN A 65 -4.36 6.16 2.18
CA ASN A 65 -3.34 7.17 1.91
C ASN A 65 -3.00 7.95 3.17
N SER A 66 -3.98 8.24 4.00
CA SER A 66 -3.77 8.92 5.28
C SER A 66 -2.92 8.07 6.23
N ILE A 67 -3.20 6.77 6.30
CA ILE A 67 -2.44 5.85 7.16
C ILE A 67 -0.99 5.75 6.69
N LEU A 68 -0.76 5.77 5.40
CA LEU A 68 0.56 5.60 4.80
C LEU A 68 1.20 6.92 4.36
N ALA A 69 0.73 8.05 4.90
CA ALA A 69 1.17 9.36 4.44
C ALA A 69 2.70 9.54 4.49
N ASP A 70 3.34 9.06 5.55
CA ASP A 70 4.78 9.19 5.68
C ASP A 70 5.53 8.39 4.62
N GLU A 71 5.07 7.17 4.36
CA GLU A 71 5.67 6.31 3.35
C GLU A 71 5.47 6.87 1.95
N LEU A 72 4.28 7.41 1.68
CA LEU A 72 3.98 8.01 0.38
C LEU A 72 4.79 9.28 0.12
N ALA A 73 5.13 10.00 1.18
CA ALA A 73 5.96 11.20 1.06
C ALA A 73 7.43 10.85 0.82
N GLY A 74 7.86 9.64 1.16
CA GLY A 74 9.26 9.24 1.07
C GLY A 74 9.51 8.06 0.15
N ASP A 75 9.41 6.86 0.69
CA ASP A 75 9.89 5.65 0.02
C ASP A 75 8.99 5.13 -1.10
N ILE A 76 7.68 5.34 -1.01
CA ILE A 76 6.76 4.79 -1.99
C ILE A 76 6.55 5.78 -3.13
N HIS A 77 6.85 5.37 -4.37
CA HIS A 77 6.60 6.16 -5.56
C HIS A 77 5.23 5.90 -6.17
N ALA A 78 4.77 4.65 -6.09
CA ALA A 78 3.48 4.26 -6.64
C ALA A 78 2.84 3.22 -5.75
N LEU A 79 1.54 3.33 -5.57
CA LEU A 79 0.78 2.43 -4.72
C LEU A 79 -0.53 2.08 -5.42
N GLU A 80 -0.72 0.80 -5.71
CA GLU A 80 -1.96 0.31 -6.28
C GLU A 80 -2.78 -0.32 -5.16
N LEU A 81 -4.03 0.09 -5.04
CA LEU A 81 -4.90 -0.35 -3.96
C LEU A 81 -6.09 -1.15 -4.49
N HIS A 82 -6.31 -2.33 -3.90
CA HIS A 82 -7.48 -3.16 -4.14
C HIS A 82 -8.19 -3.33 -2.80
N LEU A 83 -9.22 -2.54 -2.59
CA LEU A 83 -9.89 -2.43 -1.31
C LEU A 83 -11.30 -2.99 -1.37
N SER A 84 -11.70 -3.72 -0.32
CA SER A 84 -13.05 -4.28 -0.22
C SER A 84 -13.45 -4.42 1.25
N SER A 85 -14.73 -4.60 1.48
CA SER A 85 -15.24 -4.84 2.84
C SER A 85 -15.57 -6.30 3.08
#